data_d7345c9451d9a0acef1ed04bf6ab853f
#
_entry.id   d7345c9451d9a0acef1ed04bf6ab853f
#
_cell.length_a   1.000
_cell.length_b   1.000
_cell.length_c   1.000
_cell.angle_alpha   90.00
_cell.angle_beta   90.00
_cell.angle_gamma   90.00
#
_symmetry.space_group_name_H-M   'P 1'
#
loop_
_entity.id
_entity.type
_entity.pdbx_description
1 polymer ?
#
loop_
_entity_poly.entity_id
_entity_poly.type
_entity_poly.pdbx_seq_one_letter_code
_entity_poly.pdbx_strand_id
1 'polypeptide(L)'
;ENGLLLLVKEDHRTPLVVSQIWYKVGSSYEPPGITGISHVVEHMMFKGTDKLAPGEFSRIIAANGGRENAFTSRDYTGYYQQLEKSRLKVSFELEADRMRFLKLTEEEFIKEVNVVMEERRLRVEDDPQSVASEQFTATAYVTNAYRTPVIGWMQDLENLELDDLKTWYKTWYAPNNAT
;
A
#
# COMPACT_ATOMS: atom_id res chain seq x y z
N GLU A 1 -11.42 -19.81 -8.46
CA GLU A 1 -11.86 -20.58 -7.27
C GLU A 1 -11.72 -19.76 -5.99
N ASN A 2 -10.72 -18.88 -5.87
CA ASN A 2 -10.49 -18.01 -4.71
C ASN A 2 -11.02 -16.57 -4.88
N GLY A 3 -11.65 -16.26 -6.00
CA GLY A 3 -12.24 -14.94 -6.29
C GLY A 3 -11.30 -13.91 -6.90
N LEU A 4 -10.00 -14.21 -7.07
CA LEU A 4 -9.05 -13.30 -7.71
C LEU A 4 -9.45 -13.08 -9.19
N LEU A 5 -9.56 -11.81 -9.59
CA LEU A 5 -9.76 -11.44 -10.99
C LEU A 5 -8.39 -11.31 -11.67
N LEU A 6 -8.17 -12.06 -12.75
CA LEU A 6 -6.94 -11.98 -13.53
C LEU A 6 -7.19 -11.26 -14.85
N LEU A 7 -6.46 -10.19 -15.09
CA LEU A 7 -6.45 -9.47 -16.36
C LEU A 7 -5.08 -9.63 -17.03
N VAL A 8 -5.06 -10.08 -18.28
CA VAL A 8 -3.84 -10.27 -19.05
C VAL A 8 -3.90 -9.44 -20.32
N LYS A 9 -2.87 -8.63 -20.56
CA LYS A 9 -2.66 -7.89 -21.80
C LYS A 9 -1.31 -8.26 -22.39
N GLU A 10 -1.32 -8.89 -23.56
CA GLU A 10 -0.10 -9.26 -24.26
C GLU A 10 0.52 -8.05 -24.99
N ASP A 11 1.84 -7.90 -24.86
CA ASP A 11 2.66 -6.95 -25.60
C ASP A 11 4.04 -7.57 -25.85
N HIS A 12 4.34 -7.84 -27.12
CA HIS A 12 5.56 -8.55 -27.51
C HIS A 12 6.69 -7.64 -27.99
N ARG A 13 6.60 -6.32 -27.78
CA ARG A 13 7.61 -5.35 -28.24
C ARG A 13 8.92 -5.47 -27.46
N THR A 14 8.86 -5.93 -26.21
CA THR A 14 10.02 -6.12 -25.34
C THR A 14 9.88 -7.39 -24.50
N PRO A 15 10.98 -8.03 -24.06
CA PRO A 15 10.93 -9.21 -23.18
C PRO A 15 10.65 -8.86 -21.72
N LEU A 16 9.87 -7.83 -21.45
CA LEU A 16 9.51 -7.37 -20.11
C LEU A 16 8.07 -7.75 -19.78
N VAL A 17 7.82 -7.93 -18.50
CA VAL A 17 6.49 -8.08 -17.92
C VAL A 17 6.30 -7.11 -16.77
N VAL A 18 5.11 -6.54 -16.67
CA VAL A 18 4.66 -5.80 -15.51
C VAL A 18 3.58 -6.64 -14.83
N SER A 19 3.90 -7.13 -13.64
CA SER A 19 2.94 -7.79 -12.75
C SER A 19 2.38 -6.75 -11.79
N GLN A 20 1.07 -6.69 -11.66
CA GLN A 20 0.39 -5.74 -10.78
C GLN A 20 -0.63 -6.49 -9.93
N ILE A 21 -0.77 -6.09 -8.68
CA ILE A 21 -1.88 -6.49 -7.84
C ILE A 21 -2.55 -5.23 -7.27
N TRP A 22 -3.87 -5.16 -7.43
CA TRP A 22 -4.68 -4.03 -7.02
C TRP A 22 -5.72 -4.49 -6.02
N TYR A 23 -5.66 -3.96 -4.81
CA TYR A 23 -6.68 -4.18 -3.78
C TYR A 23 -7.72 -3.05 -3.84
N LYS A 24 -8.99 -3.41 -3.81
CA LYS A 24 -10.09 -2.45 -3.78
C LYS A 24 -10.27 -1.91 -2.36
N VAL A 25 -9.30 -1.12 -1.92
CA VAL A 25 -9.26 -0.43 -0.64
C VAL A 25 -8.31 0.74 -0.70
N GLY A 26 -8.68 1.85 -0.09
CA GLY A 26 -7.89 3.07 0.00
C GLY A 26 -8.54 4.04 0.98
N SER A 27 -8.14 5.30 0.98
CA SER A 27 -8.55 6.26 2.01
C SER A 27 -10.06 6.52 2.08
N SER A 28 -10.82 6.26 1.02
CA SER A 28 -12.27 6.44 1.04
C SER A 28 -13.02 5.38 1.85
N TYR A 29 -12.36 4.30 2.20
CA TYR A 29 -12.92 3.22 3.02
C TYR A 29 -12.59 3.38 4.51
N GLU A 30 -11.70 4.31 4.85
CA GLU A 30 -11.20 4.50 6.20
C GLU A 30 -12.22 5.22 7.08
N PRO A 31 -12.58 4.66 8.25
CA PRO A 31 -13.40 5.38 9.21
C PRO A 31 -12.58 6.49 9.91
N PRO A 32 -13.24 7.54 10.40
CA PRO A 32 -12.60 8.55 11.25
C PRO A 32 -11.90 7.91 12.45
N GLY A 33 -10.73 8.42 12.80
CA GLY A 33 -9.91 7.95 13.93
C GLY A 33 -8.77 7.00 13.52
N ILE A 34 -8.83 6.42 12.29
CA ILE A 34 -7.75 5.57 11.75
C ILE A 34 -7.39 5.95 10.30
N THR A 35 -7.55 7.21 9.93
CA THR A 35 -7.23 7.67 8.58
C THR A 35 -5.72 7.57 8.31
N GLY A 36 -5.37 7.23 7.06
CA GLY A 36 -4.00 6.93 6.66
C GLY A 36 -3.61 5.46 6.83
N ILE A 37 -4.49 4.63 7.40
CA ILE A 37 -4.18 3.22 7.65
C ILE A 37 -3.87 2.44 6.36
N SER A 38 -4.54 2.74 5.23
CA SER A 38 -4.25 2.10 3.94
C SER A 38 -2.82 2.41 3.48
N HIS A 39 -2.35 3.64 3.69
CA HIS A 39 -1.00 4.05 3.35
C HIS A 39 0.05 3.43 4.30
N VAL A 40 -0.26 3.35 5.60
CA VAL A 40 0.60 2.63 6.55
C VAL A 40 0.70 1.15 6.20
N VAL A 41 -0.41 0.49 5.81
CA VAL A 41 -0.36 -0.91 5.32
C VAL A 41 0.49 -1.02 4.07
N GLU A 42 0.41 -0.07 3.12
CA GLU A 42 1.28 -0.05 1.94
C GLU A 42 2.75 -0.15 2.35
N HIS A 43 3.22 0.69 3.29
CA HIS A 43 4.58 0.66 3.83
C HIS A 43 4.91 -0.68 4.47
N MET A 44 4.00 -1.18 5.30
CA MET A 44 4.20 -2.44 6.02
C MET A 44 4.30 -3.67 5.11
N MET A 45 3.73 -3.63 3.90
CA MET A 45 3.82 -4.71 2.91
C MET A 45 5.27 -5.01 2.46
N PHE A 46 6.23 -4.15 2.78
CA PHE A 46 7.66 -4.35 2.51
C PHE A 46 8.46 -4.75 3.75
N LYS A 47 7.82 -4.93 4.90
CA LYS A 47 8.48 -5.16 6.21
C LYS A 47 8.59 -6.63 6.60
N GLY A 48 8.42 -7.51 5.63
CA GLY A 48 8.69 -8.93 5.78
C GLY A 48 7.46 -9.81 5.96
N THR A 49 7.72 -11.09 5.85
CA THR A 49 6.74 -12.17 6.00
C THR A 49 7.30 -13.23 6.96
N ASP A 50 6.59 -14.34 7.10
CA ASP A 50 7.17 -15.49 7.85
C ASP A 50 8.43 -16.06 7.18
N LYS A 51 8.64 -15.80 5.88
CA LYS A 51 9.78 -16.31 5.10
C LYS A 51 10.83 -15.27 4.79
N LEU A 52 10.45 -13.99 4.75
CA LEU A 52 11.29 -12.89 4.29
C LEU A 52 11.51 -11.88 5.41
N ALA A 53 12.76 -11.45 5.57
CA ALA A 53 13.12 -10.35 6.45
C ALA A 53 12.63 -8.99 5.87
N PRO A 54 12.52 -7.93 6.70
CA PRO A 54 12.24 -6.57 6.22
C PRO A 54 13.18 -6.15 5.09
N GLY A 55 12.62 -5.60 4.00
CA GLY A 55 13.37 -5.18 2.80
C GLY A 55 13.88 -6.31 1.91
N GLU A 56 13.70 -7.57 2.29
CA GLU A 56 14.18 -8.69 1.49
C GLU A 56 13.39 -8.87 0.19
N PHE A 57 12.10 -8.55 0.19
CA PHE A 57 11.28 -8.50 -1.01
C PHE A 57 11.96 -7.62 -2.08
N SER A 58 12.26 -6.39 -1.75
CA SER A 58 12.92 -5.41 -2.63
C SER A 58 14.29 -5.90 -3.12
N ARG A 59 15.06 -6.49 -2.22
CA ARG A 59 16.37 -7.06 -2.56
C ARG A 59 16.26 -8.22 -3.57
N ILE A 60 15.26 -9.08 -3.43
CA ILE A 60 15.03 -10.20 -4.36
C ILE A 60 14.61 -9.67 -5.74
N ILE A 61 13.69 -8.71 -5.81
CA ILE A 61 13.28 -8.09 -7.08
C ILE A 61 14.49 -7.44 -7.78
N ALA A 62 15.28 -6.65 -7.05
CA ALA A 62 16.48 -6.01 -7.60
C ALA A 62 17.52 -7.04 -8.08
N ALA A 63 17.76 -8.12 -7.31
CA ALA A 63 18.67 -9.20 -7.69
C ALA A 63 18.22 -9.95 -8.96
N ASN A 64 16.93 -9.92 -9.29
CA ASN A 64 16.37 -10.45 -10.54
C ASN A 64 16.30 -9.39 -11.66
N GLY A 65 16.98 -8.25 -11.51
CA GLY A 65 17.00 -7.18 -12.50
C GLY A 65 15.69 -6.40 -12.61
N GLY A 66 14.82 -6.54 -11.63
CA GLY A 66 13.49 -5.92 -11.60
C GLY A 66 13.45 -4.58 -10.87
N ARG A 67 12.31 -3.94 -10.99
CA ARG A 67 11.91 -2.76 -10.23
C ARG A 67 10.54 -2.99 -9.63
N GLU A 68 10.30 -2.37 -8.49
CA GLU A 68 9.01 -2.42 -7.82
C GLU A 68 8.60 -1.04 -7.32
N ASN A 69 7.33 -0.88 -7.09
CA ASN A 69 6.78 0.22 -6.32
C ASN A 69 5.37 -0.11 -5.86
N ALA A 70 4.81 0.75 -5.00
CA ALA A 70 3.43 0.71 -4.57
C ALA A 70 2.85 2.11 -4.56
N PHE A 71 1.54 2.21 -4.47
CA PHE A 71 0.82 3.46 -4.33
C PHE A 71 -0.55 3.22 -3.70
N THR A 72 -0.95 4.12 -2.83
CA THR A 72 -2.28 4.19 -2.27
C THR A 72 -3.05 5.36 -2.88
N SER A 73 -4.31 5.12 -3.22
CA SER A 73 -5.24 6.13 -3.69
C SER A 73 -6.48 6.16 -2.79
N ARG A 74 -7.53 6.89 -3.21
CA ARG A 74 -8.78 6.93 -2.45
C ARG A 74 -9.54 5.60 -2.48
N ASP A 75 -9.55 4.93 -3.62
CA ASP A 75 -10.41 3.74 -3.84
C ASP A 75 -9.64 2.43 -3.99
N TYR A 76 -8.32 2.51 -4.13
CA TYR A 76 -7.47 1.34 -4.36
C TYR A 76 -6.06 1.53 -3.84
N THR A 77 -5.40 0.40 -3.56
CA THR A 77 -3.96 0.32 -3.29
C THR A 77 -3.34 -0.67 -4.26
N GLY A 78 -2.31 -0.24 -4.97
CA GLY A 78 -1.66 -1.03 -6.02
C GLY A 78 -0.19 -1.31 -5.72
N TYR A 79 0.25 -2.48 -6.10
CA TYR A 79 1.64 -2.93 -6.03
C TYR A 79 2.06 -3.44 -7.40
N TYR A 80 3.28 -3.14 -7.83
CA TYR A 80 3.74 -3.64 -9.12
C TYR A 80 5.22 -3.99 -9.12
N GLN A 81 5.57 -4.97 -9.96
CA GLN A 81 6.92 -5.34 -10.27
C GLN A 81 7.10 -5.36 -11.79
N GLN A 82 8.21 -4.80 -12.24
CA GLN A 82 8.64 -4.89 -13.62
C GLN A 82 9.87 -5.77 -13.70
N LEU A 83 9.80 -6.85 -14.45
CA LEU A 83 10.82 -7.89 -14.54
C LEU A 83 11.00 -8.36 -16.00
N GLU A 84 12.12 -9.03 -16.28
CA GLU A 84 12.24 -9.83 -17.48
C GLU A 84 11.23 -11.00 -17.40
N LYS A 85 10.60 -11.35 -18.53
CA LYS A 85 9.45 -12.30 -18.58
C LYS A 85 9.73 -13.67 -17.95
N SER A 86 10.97 -14.17 -18.04
CA SER A 86 11.34 -15.47 -17.43
C SER A 86 11.35 -15.41 -15.88
N ARG A 87 11.33 -14.21 -15.31
CA ARG A 87 11.32 -13.96 -13.86
C ARG A 87 9.94 -13.68 -13.27
N LEU A 88 8.89 -13.71 -14.08
CA LEU A 88 7.51 -13.46 -13.63
C LEU A 88 7.10 -14.33 -12.42
N LYS A 89 7.56 -15.58 -12.39
CA LYS A 89 7.30 -16.49 -11.27
C LYS A 89 7.79 -15.92 -9.94
N VAL A 90 8.92 -15.22 -9.91
CA VAL A 90 9.45 -14.57 -8.68
C VAL A 90 8.46 -13.55 -8.15
N SER A 91 7.90 -12.69 -9.02
CA SER A 91 6.88 -11.73 -8.62
C SER A 91 5.64 -12.42 -8.02
N PHE A 92 5.12 -13.45 -8.66
CA PHE A 92 3.94 -14.16 -8.15
C PHE A 92 4.17 -14.85 -6.82
N GLU A 93 5.34 -15.46 -6.61
CA GLU A 93 5.69 -16.11 -5.34
C GLU A 93 5.79 -15.09 -4.20
N LEU A 94 6.42 -13.94 -4.47
CA LEU A 94 6.56 -12.86 -3.49
C LEU A 94 5.20 -12.20 -3.15
N GLU A 95 4.37 -11.93 -4.16
CA GLU A 95 3.05 -11.34 -3.97
C GLU A 95 2.10 -12.28 -3.20
N ALA A 96 2.11 -13.56 -3.56
CA ALA A 96 1.31 -14.55 -2.85
C ALA A 96 1.74 -14.71 -1.38
N ASP A 97 3.04 -14.63 -1.11
CA ASP A 97 3.59 -14.72 0.24
C ASP A 97 3.17 -13.51 1.08
N ARG A 98 3.36 -12.27 0.61
CA ARG A 98 2.97 -11.08 1.38
C ARG A 98 1.46 -10.88 1.50
N MET A 99 0.66 -11.34 0.52
CA MET A 99 -0.80 -11.33 0.63
C MET A 99 -1.30 -12.24 1.77
N ARG A 100 -0.58 -13.31 2.10
CA ARG A 100 -1.04 -14.33 3.04
C ARG A 100 -0.31 -14.32 4.37
N PHE A 101 0.98 -14.00 4.37
CA PHE A 101 1.89 -14.22 5.48
C PHE A 101 2.65 -12.96 5.90
N LEU A 102 2.08 -11.79 5.63
CA LEU A 102 2.66 -10.51 6.07
C LEU A 102 2.82 -10.52 7.58
N LYS A 103 4.03 -10.19 8.05
CA LYS A 103 4.37 -10.15 9.46
C LYS A 103 4.21 -8.74 10.00
N LEU A 104 3.16 -8.51 10.76
CA LEU A 104 2.87 -7.22 11.39
C LEU A 104 3.41 -7.23 12.82
N THR A 105 4.62 -6.67 13.01
CA THR A 105 5.25 -6.54 14.34
C THR A 105 5.11 -5.12 14.85
N GLU A 106 5.05 -4.98 16.18
CA GLU A 106 4.99 -3.68 16.85
C GLU A 106 6.20 -2.80 16.50
N GLU A 107 7.39 -3.39 16.45
CA GLU A 107 8.63 -2.67 16.15
C GLU A 107 8.59 -2.01 14.77
N GLU A 108 8.23 -2.75 13.71
CA GLU A 108 8.15 -2.21 12.35
C GLU A 108 6.96 -1.27 12.19
N PHE A 109 5.84 -1.53 12.85
CA PHE A 109 4.67 -0.66 12.85
C PHE A 109 5.01 0.73 13.39
N ILE A 110 5.61 0.82 14.57
CA ILE A 110 6.00 2.11 15.17
C ILE A 110 6.97 2.87 14.24
N LYS A 111 7.94 2.17 13.64
CA LYS A 111 8.87 2.79 12.69
C LYS A 111 8.14 3.38 11.49
N GLU A 112 7.24 2.60 10.88
CA GLU A 112 6.57 3.03 9.64
C GLU A 112 5.52 4.10 9.87
N VAL A 113 4.80 4.08 10.97
CA VAL A 113 3.91 5.19 11.35
C VAL A 113 4.73 6.49 11.48
N ASN A 114 5.90 6.44 12.13
CA ASN A 114 6.78 7.61 12.21
C ASN A 114 7.27 8.07 10.84
N VAL A 115 7.61 7.14 9.93
CA VAL A 115 7.99 7.47 8.54
C VAL A 115 6.84 8.16 7.82
N VAL A 116 5.62 7.65 7.92
CA VAL A 116 4.43 8.25 7.30
C VAL A 116 4.14 9.64 7.89
N MET A 117 4.30 9.82 9.20
CA MET A 117 4.15 11.15 9.83
C MET A 117 5.20 12.14 9.31
N GLU A 118 6.47 11.74 9.15
CA GLU A 118 7.50 12.59 8.54
C GLU A 118 7.21 12.88 7.07
N GLU A 119 6.75 11.89 6.32
CA GLU A 119 6.32 12.09 4.94
C GLU A 119 5.17 13.11 4.85
N ARG A 120 4.20 13.03 5.76
CA ARG A 120 3.11 14.01 5.85
C ARG A 120 3.64 15.41 6.12
N ARG A 121 4.57 15.58 7.07
CA ARG A 121 5.20 16.87 7.33
C ARG A 121 5.84 17.44 6.07
N LEU A 122 6.69 16.66 5.42
CA LEU A 122 7.42 17.08 4.22
C LEU A 122 6.53 17.38 3.01
N ARG A 123 5.49 16.57 2.79
CA ARG A 123 4.65 16.68 1.56
C ARG A 123 3.45 17.58 1.72
N VAL A 124 2.99 17.78 2.94
CA VAL A 124 1.76 18.54 3.23
C VAL A 124 2.05 19.75 4.10
N GLU A 125 2.57 19.57 5.32
CA GLU A 125 2.64 20.63 6.32
C GLU A 125 3.70 21.69 5.98
N ASP A 126 4.81 21.29 5.38
CA ASP A 126 5.89 22.17 4.94
C ASP A 126 5.61 22.87 3.59
N ASP A 127 4.54 22.47 2.88
CA ASP A 127 4.13 23.09 1.63
C ASP A 127 2.79 23.82 1.75
N PRO A 128 2.79 25.17 1.75
CA PRO A 128 1.56 25.96 1.90
C PRO A 128 0.49 25.66 0.83
N GLN A 129 0.89 25.25 -0.38
CA GLN A 129 -0.05 24.89 -1.44
C GLN A 129 -0.75 23.58 -1.13
N SER A 130 -0.02 22.59 -0.62
CA SER A 130 -0.56 21.29 -0.20
C SER A 130 -1.50 21.46 0.98
N VAL A 131 -1.15 22.27 1.99
CA VAL A 131 -2.04 22.62 3.11
C VAL A 131 -3.34 23.26 2.60
N ALA A 132 -3.25 24.24 1.73
CA ALA A 132 -4.43 24.89 1.18
C ALA A 132 -5.32 23.94 0.37
N SER A 133 -4.73 23.05 -0.43
CA SER A 133 -5.43 22.03 -1.21
C SER A 133 -6.13 20.99 -0.32
N GLU A 134 -5.46 20.55 0.74
CA GLU A 134 -6.05 19.63 1.73
C GLU A 134 -7.25 20.26 2.42
N GLN A 135 -7.13 21.50 2.92
CA GLN A 135 -8.20 22.24 3.58
C GLN A 135 -9.38 22.50 2.63
N PHE A 136 -9.08 22.87 1.38
CA PHE A 136 -10.10 23.04 0.35
C PHE A 136 -10.87 21.73 0.12
N THR A 137 -10.16 20.62 -0.05
CA THR A 137 -10.76 19.29 -0.28
C THR A 137 -11.62 18.85 0.92
N ALA A 138 -11.10 19.01 2.13
CA ALA A 138 -11.80 18.68 3.36
C ALA A 138 -13.08 19.49 3.56
N THR A 139 -13.11 20.73 3.06
CA THR A 139 -14.28 21.62 3.14
C THR A 139 -15.27 21.36 2.01
N ALA A 140 -14.78 21.11 0.80
CA ALA A 140 -15.62 20.88 -0.39
C ALA A 140 -16.39 19.56 -0.32
N TYR A 141 -15.79 18.52 0.23
CA TYR A 141 -16.41 17.20 0.41
C TYR A 141 -16.99 17.02 1.82
N VAL A 142 -18.11 17.68 2.12
CA VAL A 142 -18.70 17.70 3.47
C VAL A 142 -19.05 16.29 3.98
N THR A 143 -19.66 15.46 3.14
CA THR A 143 -20.17 14.12 3.50
C THR A 143 -19.49 12.97 2.76
N ASN A 144 -18.73 13.27 1.71
CA ASN A 144 -18.05 12.26 0.91
C ASN A 144 -16.71 11.90 1.54
N ALA A 145 -16.40 10.60 1.59
CA ALA A 145 -15.14 10.09 2.14
C ALA A 145 -13.87 10.64 1.44
N TYR A 146 -14.00 11.19 0.25
CA TYR A 146 -12.90 11.86 -0.47
C TYR A 146 -12.35 13.11 0.22
N ARG A 147 -13.00 13.58 1.27
CA ARG A 147 -12.48 14.62 2.16
C ARG A 147 -11.21 14.20 2.91
N THR A 148 -11.06 12.89 3.14
CA THR A 148 -9.93 12.32 3.87
C THR A 148 -8.68 12.31 3.00
N PRO A 149 -7.56 12.88 3.46
CA PRO A 149 -6.29 12.79 2.73
C PRO A 149 -5.79 11.34 2.71
N VAL A 150 -5.19 10.94 1.59
CA VAL A 150 -4.67 9.56 1.44
C VAL A 150 -3.61 9.24 2.49
N ILE A 151 -2.79 10.22 2.83
CA ILE A 151 -1.75 10.08 3.86
C ILE A 151 -2.31 10.03 5.29
N GLY A 152 -3.61 10.35 5.47
CA GLY A 152 -4.26 10.42 6.77
C GLY A 152 -4.09 11.76 7.48
N TRP A 153 -4.92 12.00 8.50
CA TRP A 153 -4.77 13.14 9.40
C TRP A 153 -3.69 12.85 10.43
N MET A 154 -2.86 13.85 10.79
CA MET A 154 -1.79 13.68 11.77
C MET A 154 -2.29 13.10 13.08
N GLN A 155 -3.39 13.63 13.60
CA GLN A 155 -3.98 13.18 14.86
C GLN A 155 -4.38 11.68 14.79
N ASP A 156 -4.88 11.20 13.67
CA ASP A 156 -5.24 9.79 13.52
C ASP A 156 -3.98 8.92 13.46
N LEU A 157 -2.94 9.35 12.71
CA LEU A 157 -1.66 8.66 12.63
C LEU A 157 -0.98 8.52 14.00
N GLU A 158 -1.04 9.57 14.84
CA GLU A 158 -0.49 9.54 16.20
C GLU A 158 -1.20 8.56 17.14
N ASN A 159 -2.45 8.20 16.84
CA ASN A 159 -3.29 7.33 17.65
C ASN A 159 -3.53 5.95 17.03
N LEU A 160 -2.97 5.66 15.84
CA LEU A 160 -3.09 4.34 15.22
C LEU A 160 -2.48 3.25 16.10
N GLU A 161 -3.18 2.14 16.20
CA GLU A 161 -2.72 0.96 16.93
C GLU A 161 -2.42 -0.21 15.96
N LEU A 162 -1.51 -1.08 16.35
CA LEU A 162 -1.16 -2.27 15.56
C LEU A 162 -2.38 -3.17 15.28
N ASP A 163 -3.33 -3.23 16.19
CA ASP A 163 -4.53 -4.04 16.03
C ASP A 163 -5.50 -3.47 14.98
N ASP A 164 -5.51 -2.14 14.79
CA ASP A 164 -6.23 -1.51 13.67
C ASP A 164 -5.64 -2.00 12.34
N LEU A 165 -4.30 -1.96 12.24
CA LEU A 165 -3.57 -2.39 11.06
C LEU A 165 -3.80 -3.88 10.73
N LYS A 166 -3.75 -4.74 11.73
CA LYS A 166 -4.03 -6.18 11.57
C LYS A 166 -5.47 -6.42 11.09
N THR A 167 -6.42 -5.67 11.67
CA THR A 167 -7.83 -5.75 11.29
C THR A 167 -8.03 -5.27 9.86
N TRP A 168 -7.40 -4.15 9.49
CA TRP A 168 -7.45 -3.60 8.13
C TRP A 168 -6.89 -4.58 7.10
N TYR A 169 -5.68 -5.08 7.33
CA TYR A 169 -5.05 -6.07 6.45
C TYR A 169 -5.91 -7.32 6.30
N LYS A 170 -6.39 -7.90 7.40
CA LYS A 170 -7.23 -9.10 7.38
C LYS A 170 -8.54 -8.90 6.61
N THR A 171 -9.11 -7.70 6.67
CA THR A 171 -10.39 -7.38 6.04
C THR A 171 -10.25 -7.21 4.52
N TRP A 172 -9.20 -6.53 4.08
CA TRP A 172 -9.12 -6.04 2.71
C TRP A 172 -8.11 -6.77 1.82
N TYR A 173 -7.05 -7.35 2.38
CA TYR A 173 -5.98 -7.98 1.63
C TYR A 173 -6.25 -9.47 1.40
N ALA A 174 -7.19 -9.75 0.50
CA ALA A 174 -7.62 -11.10 0.17
C ALA A 174 -7.82 -11.25 -1.35
N PRO A 175 -7.69 -12.46 -1.90
CA PRO A 175 -7.81 -12.70 -3.35
C PRO A 175 -9.12 -12.21 -3.95
N ASN A 176 -10.24 -12.36 -3.24
CA ASN A 176 -11.56 -11.94 -3.72
C ASN A 176 -11.77 -10.41 -3.71
N ASN A 177 -10.84 -9.65 -3.16
CA ASN A 177 -10.80 -8.19 -3.17
C ASN A 177 -9.64 -7.66 -4.02
N ALA A 178 -8.96 -8.54 -4.78
CA ALA A 178 -7.80 -8.20 -5.59
C ALA A 178 -8.02 -8.48 -7.08
N THR A 179 -7.28 -7.73 -7.88
CA THR A 179 -7.18 -7.92 -9.35
C THR A 179 -5.73 -7.98 -9.74
#